data_03df01ec70769d2c291a71075c5f7768
#
_entry.id   03df01ec70769d2c291a71075c5f7768
#
_cell.length_a   1.000
_cell.length_b   1.000
_cell.length_c   1.000
_cell.angle_alpha   90.00
_cell.angle_beta   90.00
_cell.angle_gamma   90.00
#
_symmetry.space_group_name_H-M   'P 1'
#
loop_
_entity.id
_entity.type
_entity.pdbx_description
1 polymer ?
#
loop_
_entity_poly.entity_id
_entity_poly.type
_entity_poly.pdbx_seq_one_letter_code
_entity_poly.pdbx_strand_id
1 'polypeptide(L)'
;MTPINNRKADHINISLNERVAPGYCYWDDVRLVHNALPEVDADEIDTSITLFGKKLDFPLIVTAITGGFNGAKKINANIAEACAELGIGMGVGSERAGVGGVEPESYSVVKDYDVPLMIGNIGAPQLIPQHSRDIFTSDGIGRAKDLIDADVVAIHLNYLQEAIQPEGDTNAKGCYDAIRDLTSLYPVIVKETGGGISRDVAARLKGTGIRGIDVAGMGGTSFAGVELHRAIAAGDDVRTGMGETFFDWGIPSPVSLVEARCGLPLIASGGILDGIHVACGIAMGASCAGVANAVLREATESAEAVKEKLTLIREELRAAMLLTGCSDIKQLSKARYVVLGETRQWLEGLE
;
A
#
# COMPACT_ATOMS: atom_id res chain seq x y z
N MET A 1 -25.02 6.96 13.00
CA MET A 1 -23.77 6.84 12.22
C MET A 1 -24.14 6.80 10.75
N THR A 2 -23.36 7.45 9.88
CA THR A 2 -23.62 7.38 8.44
C THR A 2 -23.24 6.00 7.90
N PRO A 3 -23.83 5.52 6.79
CA PRO A 3 -23.47 4.23 6.19
C PRO A 3 -21.96 4.09 5.90
N ILE A 4 -21.28 5.18 5.57
CA ILE A 4 -19.82 5.21 5.30
C ILE A 4 -19.01 4.93 6.58
N ASN A 5 -19.41 5.48 7.73
CA ASN A 5 -18.72 5.24 9.01
C ASN A 5 -18.76 3.77 9.42
N ASN A 6 -19.92 3.13 9.23
CA ASN A 6 -20.07 1.71 9.55
C ASN A 6 -19.16 0.84 8.67
N ARG A 7 -19.14 1.09 7.34
CA ARG A 7 -18.31 0.32 6.41
C ARG A 7 -16.83 0.37 6.75
N LYS A 8 -16.28 1.56 7.03
CA LYS A 8 -14.84 1.70 7.35
C LYS A 8 -14.47 1.05 8.69
N ALA A 9 -15.37 1.10 9.66
CA ALA A 9 -15.21 0.38 10.92
C ALA A 9 -15.25 -1.15 10.70
N ASP A 10 -16.17 -1.63 9.84
CA ASP A 10 -16.26 -3.06 9.47
C ASP A 10 -14.96 -3.52 8.80
N HIS A 11 -14.40 -2.76 7.85
CA HIS A 11 -13.15 -3.10 7.19
C HIS A 11 -12.00 -3.30 8.20
N ILE A 12 -11.87 -2.44 9.19
CA ILE A 12 -10.84 -2.58 10.24
C ILE A 12 -11.12 -3.81 11.12
N ASN A 13 -12.35 -3.96 11.60
CA ASN A 13 -12.73 -5.09 12.47
C ASN A 13 -12.53 -6.44 11.76
N ILE A 14 -12.94 -6.55 10.51
CA ILE A 14 -12.76 -7.75 9.70
C ILE A 14 -11.27 -8.02 9.47
N SER A 15 -10.49 -7.01 9.10
CA SER A 15 -9.04 -7.16 8.88
C SER A 15 -8.26 -7.56 10.13
N LEU A 16 -8.78 -7.25 11.34
CA LEU A 16 -8.17 -7.63 12.63
C LEU A 16 -8.56 -9.03 13.10
N ASN A 17 -9.78 -9.47 12.79
CA ASN A 17 -10.40 -10.61 13.47
C ASN A 17 -10.72 -11.78 12.54
N GLU A 18 -10.77 -11.54 11.23
CA GLU A 18 -11.12 -12.57 10.25
C GLU A 18 -9.93 -12.89 9.34
N ARG A 19 -10.01 -14.05 8.69
CA ARG A 19 -9.02 -14.43 7.69
C ARG A 19 -9.30 -13.69 6.38
N VAL A 20 -8.49 -12.68 6.09
CA VAL A 20 -8.58 -11.86 4.88
C VAL A 20 -7.30 -11.87 4.03
N ALA A 21 -6.32 -12.67 4.39
CA ALA A 21 -5.10 -12.85 3.60
C ALA A 21 -5.11 -14.21 2.91
N PRO A 22 -4.55 -14.32 1.68
CA PRO A 22 -4.28 -15.61 1.03
C PRO A 22 -3.53 -16.56 1.94
N GLY A 23 -3.70 -17.87 1.70
CA GLY A 23 -3.02 -18.88 2.47
C GLY A 23 -1.54 -19.05 2.11
N TYR A 24 -1.06 -18.38 1.08
CA TYR A 24 0.30 -18.49 0.55
C TYR A 24 1.02 -17.14 0.64
N CYS A 25 2.24 -17.15 1.17
CA CYS A 25 3.10 -15.98 1.22
C CYS A 25 4.07 -15.97 0.03
N TYR A 26 3.73 -15.24 -1.01
CA TYR A 26 4.54 -15.16 -2.24
C TYR A 26 5.91 -14.53 -2.02
N TRP A 27 6.09 -13.68 -1.01
CA TRP A 27 7.39 -13.11 -0.67
C TRP A 27 8.35 -14.15 -0.10
N ASP A 28 7.85 -15.25 0.52
CA ASP A 28 8.67 -16.36 1.01
C ASP A 28 9.36 -17.15 -0.11
N ASP A 29 8.87 -17.03 -1.34
CA ASP A 29 9.51 -17.62 -2.52
C ASP A 29 10.75 -16.87 -2.97
N VAL A 30 10.94 -15.64 -2.53
CA VAL A 30 12.09 -14.82 -2.89
C VAL A 30 13.18 -14.98 -1.83
N ARG A 31 14.35 -15.50 -2.23
CA ARG A 31 15.44 -15.77 -1.31
C ARG A 31 16.71 -15.01 -1.71
N LEU A 32 17.20 -14.18 -0.82
CA LEU A 32 18.50 -13.53 -0.99
C LEU A 32 19.61 -14.56 -0.89
N VAL A 33 20.67 -14.41 -1.70
CA VAL A 33 21.83 -15.28 -1.67
C VAL A 33 22.75 -14.84 -0.53
N HIS A 34 22.95 -15.74 0.44
CA HIS A 34 23.82 -15.49 1.59
C HIS A 34 25.27 -15.24 1.19
N ASN A 35 25.90 -14.24 1.80
CA ASN A 35 27.32 -13.95 1.71
C ASN A 35 27.99 -14.32 3.05
N ALA A 36 28.75 -15.42 3.06
CA ALA A 36 29.42 -15.91 4.27
C ALA A 36 30.65 -15.07 4.69
N LEU A 37 31.13 -14.18 3.80
CA LEU A 37 32.22 -13.24 4.07
C LEU A 37 31.80 -11.85 3.61
N PRO A 38 30.92 -11.13 4.35
CA PRO A 38 30.29 -9.92 3.89
C PRO A 38 31.25 -8.73 3.75
N GLU A 39 32.29 -8.64 4.57
CA GLU A 39 33.27 -7.52 4.60
C GLU A 39 32.59 -6.14 4.70
N VAL A 40 31.52 -6.07 5.48
CA VAL A 40 30.78 -4.85 5.82
C VAL A 40 30.57 -4.85 7.33
N ASP A 41 30.83 -3.73 7.97
CA ASP A 41 30.56 -3.56 9.38
C ASP A 41 29.10 -3.12 9.59
N ALA A 42 28.43 -3.72 10.59
CA ALA A 42 27.00 -3.45 10.83
C ALA A 42 26.73 -1.94 11.10
N ASP A 43 27.68 -1.25 11.73
CA ASP A 43 27.56 0.17 12.05
C ASP A 43 27.70 1.09 10.82
N GLU A 44 28.26 0.58 9.71
CA GLU A 44 28.42 1.31 8.45
C GLU A 44 27.22 1.17 7.52
N ILE A 45 26.23 0.33 7.86
CA ILE A 45 25.07 0.10 7.00
C ILE A 45 24.15 1.33 7.01
N ASP A 46 24.03 1.97 5.83
CA ASP A 46 23.10 3.06 5.56
C ASP A 46 21.83 2.54 4.88
N THR A 47 20.71 2.61 5.58
CA THR A 47 19.39 2.21 5.06
C THR A 47 18.62 3.37 4.42
N SER A 48 19.18 4.59 4.42
CA SER A 48 18.45 5.78 3.96
C SER A 48 18.20 5.76 2.44
N ILE A 49 17.07 6.35 2.06
CA ILE A 49 16.68 6.55 0.66
C ILE A 49 16.13 7.96 0.43
N THR A 50 16.00 8.33 -0.84
CA THR A 50 15.17 9.47 -1.25
C THR A 50 14.01 8.97 -2.11
N LEU A 51 12.78 9.18 -1.66
CA LEU A 51 11.56 8.82 -2.37
C LEU A 51 10.70 10.08 -2.60
N PHE A 52 10.31 10.35 -3.85
CA PHE A 52 9.53 11.54 -4.26
C PHE A 52 10.10 12.88 -3.76
N GLY A 53 11.46 12.95 -3.65
CA GLY A 53 12.18 14.15 -3.19
C GLY A 53 12.31 14.27 -1.67
N LYS A 54 11.80 13.30 -0.91
CA LYS A 54 11.89 13.26 0.56
C LYS A 54 12.89 12.21 1.03
N LYS A 55 13.70 12.55 2.01
CA LYS A 55 14.61 11.60 2.65
C LYS A 55 13.84 10.75 3.65
N LEU A 56 14.04 9.43 3.57
CA LEU A 56 13.56 8.45 4.55
C LEU A 56 14.77 7.74 5.17
N ASP A 57 14.71 7.43 6.45
CA ASP A 57 15.82 6.78 7.17
C ASP A 57 15.97 5.30 6.81
N PHE A 58 14.88 4.65 6.34
CA PHE A 58 14.95 3.33 5.71
C PHE A 58 13.79 3.15 4.69
N PRO A 59 13.90 2.22 3.73
CA PRO A 59 13.02 2.13 2.57
C PRO A 59 11.67 1.50 2.90
N LEU A 60 10.92 2.14 3.83
CA LEU A 60 9.62 1.67 4.27
C LEU A 60 8.62 2.82 4.36
N ILE A 61 7.37 2.54 4.01
CA ILE A 61 6.21 3.39 4.30
C ILE A 61 5.12 2.56 4.96
N VAL A 62 4.36 3.15 5.87
CA VAL A 62 3.07 2.59 6.27
C VAL A 62 2.04 3.07 5.25
N THR A 63 1.56 2.14 4.39
CA THR A 63 0.62 2.47 3.32
C THR A 63 -0.77 2.80 3.88
N ALA A 64 -1.67 3.23 2.99
CA ALA A 64 -3.02 3.64 3.35
C ALA A 64 -3.80 2.55 4.10
N ILE A 65 -4.19 2.82 5.34
CA ILE A 65 -4.98 1.90 6.16
C ILE A 65 -6.41 2.43 6.33
N THR A 66 -6.59 3.58 6.99
CA THR A 66 -7.93 3.99 7.41
C THR A 66 -8.12 5.50 7.50
N GLY A 67 -9.35 5.92 7.84
CA GLY A 67 -9.81 7.28 8.05
C GLY A 67 -11.34 7.38 7.89
N GLY A 68 -11.97 8.43 8.43
CA GLY A 68 -13.38 8.72 8.23
C GLY A 68 -14.35 7.91 9.09
N PHE A 69 -13.93 7.41 10.26
CA PHE A 69 -14.80 6.86 11.30
C PHE A 69 -14.24 7.16 12.70
N ASN A 70 -15.10 7.02 13.71
CA ASN A 70 -14.71 7.24 15.10
C ASN A 70 -13.71 6.17 15.58
N GLY A 71 -12.54 6.38 15.80
CA GLY A 71 -11.44 5.43 16.13
C GLY A 71 -10.31 5.49 15.12
N ALA A 72 -10.57 5.89 13.88
CA ALA A 72 -9.52 6.10 12.90
C ALA A 72 -8.54 7.19 13.32
N LYS A 73 -8.98 8.21 14.08
CA LYS A 73 -8.10 9.27 14.61
C LYS A 73 -6.97 8.69 15.45
N LYS A 74 -7.29 7.78 16.39
CA LYS A 74 -6.28 7.11 17.22
C LYS A 74 -5.31 6.28 16.40
N ILE A 75 -5.83 5.48 15.45
CA ILE A 75 -5.00 4.64 14.59
C ILE A 75 -4.02 5.48 13.77
N ASN A 76 -4.52 6.54 13.10
CA ASN A 76 -3.69 7.40 12.28
C ASN A 76 -2.68 8.21 13.10
N ALA A 77 -3.04 8.65 14.32
CA ALA A 77 -2.12 9.33 15.25
C ALA A 77 -0.98 8.39 15.66
N ASN A 78 -1.29 7.17 16.11
CA ASN A 78 -0.28 6.19 16.53
C ASN A 78 0.69 5.85 15.39
N ILE A 79 0.19 5.71 14.16
CA ILE A 79 1.05 5.45 13.00
C ILE A 79 1.91 6.68 12.67
N ALA A 80 1.33 7.88 12.66
CA ALA A 80 2.04 9.11 12.33
C ALA A 80 3.18 9.40 13.31
N GLU A 81 2.91 9.24 14.63
CA GLU A 81 3.93 9.38 15.68
C GLU A 81 5.10 8.41 15.46
N ALA A 82 4.82 7.12 15.27
CA ALA A 82 5.86 6.12 15.01
C ALA A 82 6.63 6.39 13.70
N CYS A 83 5.94 6.79 12.63
CA CYS A 83 6.58 7.12 11.35
C CYS A 83 7.47 8.36 11.45
N ALA A 84 7.04 9.40 12.17
CA ALA A 84 7.83 10.60 12.42
C ALA A 84 9.11 10.29 13.21
N GLU A 85 9.00 9.51 14.30
CA GLU A 85 10.14 9.14 15.13
C GLU A 85 11.16 8.23 14.40
N LEU A 86 10.67 7.38 13.47
CA LEU A 86 11.50 6.47 12.71
C LEU A 86 11.96 7.02 11.35
N GLY A 87 11.56 8.23 11.00
CA GLY A 87 11.97 8.88 9.77
C GLY A 87 11.45 8.18 8.49
N ILE A 88 10.22 7.63 8.51
CA ILE A 88 9.62 6.93 7.37
C ILE A 88 8.32 7.57 6.89
N GLY A 89 7.85 7.17 5.70
CA GLY A 89 6.64 7.74 5.13
C GLY A 89 5.35 7.10 5.64
N MET A 90 4.24 7.82 5.48
CA MET A 90 2.89 7.36 5.80
C MET A 90 1.89 7.76 4.73
N GLY A 91 0.90 6.90 4.48
CA GLY A 91 -0.33 7.23 3.74
C GLY A 91 -1.57 7.04 4.61
N VAL A 92 -2.63 7.78 4.30
CA VAL A 92 -3.92 7.63 4.97
C VAL A 92 -4.92 6.86 4.11
N GLY A 93 -5.99 6.33 4.71
CA GLY A 93 -7.09 5.73 3.95
C GLY A 93 -7.83 6.76 3.09
N SER A 94 -8.69 6.29 2.15
CA SER A 94 -9.40 7.17 1.22
C SER A 94 -10.01 8.39 1.91
N GLU A 95 -9.61 9.59 1.48
CA GLU A 95 -9.94 10.87 2.10
C GLU A 95 -11.29 11.43 1.63
N ARG A 96 -11.98 10.74 0.70
CA ARG A 96 -13.31 11.19 0.20
C ARG A 96 -14.27 11.54 1.34
N ALA A 97 -14.29 10.73 2.40
CA ALA A 97 -15.16 10.96 3.56
C ALA A 97 -14.77 12.25 4.32
N GLY A 98 -13.48 12.44 4.58
CA GLY A 98 -12.96 13.64 5.28
C GLY A 98 -13.20 14.92 4.52
N VAL A 99 -12.95 14.94 3.20
CA VAL A 99 -13.26 16.08 2.32
C VAL A 99 -14.77 16.35 2.27
N GLY A 100 -15.59 15.33 2.40
CA GLY A 100 -17.04 15.43 2.55
C GLY A 100 -17.53 15.83 3.95
N GLY A 101 -16.63 16.12 4.88
CA GLY A 101 -16.98 16.57 6.25
C GLY A 101 -17.26 15.42 7.23
N VAL A 102 -16.98 14.16 6.84
CA VAL A 102 -17.17 13.00 7.74
C VAL A 102 -15.84 12.70 8.45
N GLU A 103 -15.81 12.95 9.76
CA GLU A 103 -14.64 12.72 10.63
C GLU A 103 -13.32 13.26 10.04
N PRO A 104 -13.24 14.52 9.57
CA PRO A 104 -12.04 15.06 8.93
C PRO A 104 -10.82 15.03 9.86
N GLU A 105 -11.04 15.16 11.16
CA GLU A 105 -9.99 15.08 12.20
C GLU A 105 -9.31 13.72 12.26
N SER A 106 -9.98 12.65 11.80
CA SER A 106 -9.39 11.32 11.73
C SER A 106 -8.28 11.22 10.68
N TYR A 107 -8.22 12.17 9.76
CA TYR A 107 -7.16 12.34 8.77
C TYR A 107 -6.16 13.42 9.21
N SER A 108 -6.66 14.64 9.50
CA SER A 108 -5.80 15.79 9.76
C SER A 108 -4.93 15.67 11.01
N VAL A 109 -5.24 14.74 11.93
CA VAL A 109 -4.41 14.45 13.11
C VAL A 109 -2.95 14.10 12.77
N VAL A 110 -2.69 13.59 11.56
CA VAL A 110 -1.32 13.27 11.13
C VAL A 110 -0.42 14.50 10.99
N LYS A 111 -1.02 15.70 10.85
CA LYS A 111 -0.30 16.98 10.75
C LYS A 111 0.33 17.43 12.08
N ASP A 112 -0.06 16.78 13.19
CA ASP A 112 0.52 17.04 14.51
C ASP A 112 1.92 16.41 14.64
N TYR A 113 2.38 15.65 13.62
CA TYR A 113 3.63 14.89 13.61
C TYR A 113 4.48 15.22 12.38
N ASP A 114 5.80 15.29 12.54
CA ASP A 114 6.75 15.61 11.46
C ASP A 114 7.08 14.38 10.59
N VAL A 115 6.06 13.78 9.96
CA VAL A 115 6.24 12.64 9.05
C VAL A 115 6.95 13.10 7.77
N PRO A 116 8.11 12.52 7.39
CA PRO A 116 8.92 13.05 6.29
C PRO A 116 8.27 12.95 4.91
N LEU A 117 7.37 11.97 4.70
CA LEU A 117 6.63 11.78 3.44
C LEU A 117 5.18 11.45 3.75
N MET A 118 4.26 12.36 3.42
CA MET A 118 2.82 12.16 3.54
C MET A 118 2.18 11.87 2.20
N ILE A 119 1.36 10.80 2.14
CA ILE A 119 0.69 10.34 0.93
C ILE A 119 -0.83 10.43 1.11
N GLY A 120 -1.46 11.33 0.37
CA GLY A 120 -2.93 11.42 0.25
C GLY A 120 -3.50 10.24 -0.55
N ASN A 121 -4.82 10.01 -0.48
CA ASN A 121 -5.40 8.80 -1.07
C ASN A 121 -6.85 8.99 -1.53
N ILE A 122 -7.08 8.83 -2.83
CA ILE A 122 -8.40 8.91 -3.47
C ILE A 122 -8.58 7.73 -4.42
N GLY A 123 -9.79 7.19 -4.50
CA GLY A 123 -10.08 6.08 -5.43
C GLY A 123 -10.27 6.55 -6.88
N ALA A 124 -9.75 5.79 -7.83
CA ALA A 124 -9.93 6.03 -9.25
C ALA A 124 -11.42 6.03 -9.68
N PRO A 125 -12.29 5.15 -9.15
CA PRO A 125 -13.72 5.22 -9.46
C PRO A 125 -14.36 6.56 -9.13
N GLN A 126 -13.85 7.30 -8.14
CA GLN A 126 -14.40 8.60 -7.76
C GLN A 126 -14.03 9.74 -8.73
N LEU A 127 -13.07 9.54 -9.63
CA LEU A 127 -12.62 10.54 -10.60
C LEU A 127 -13.52 10.64 -11.83
N ILE A 128 -14.46 9.71 -11.99
CA ILE A 128 -15.34 9.62 -13.14
C ILE A 128 -16.82 9.47 -12.70
N PRO A 129 -17.79 9.73 -13.61
CA PRO A 129 -19.21 9.60 -13.27
C PRO A 129 -19.56 8.19 -12.82
N GLN A 130 -20.24 8.08 -11.69
CA GLN A 130 -20.83 6.86 -11.16
C GLN A 130 -22.36 7.02 -11.12
N HIS A 131 -23.11 5.91 -11.01
CA HIS A 131 -24.57 5.92 -11.06
C HIS A 131 -25.25 6.75 -9.95
N SER A 132 -24.60 6.87 -8.78
CA SER A 132 -25.22 7.43 -7.58
C SER A 132 -24.40 8.52 -6.92
N ARG A 133 -23.33 8.99 -7.54
CA ARG A 133 -22.38 9.92 -6.88
C ARG A 133 -21.78 10.90 -7.86
N ASP A 134 -21.57 12.13 -7.35
CA ASP A 134 -20.84 13.15 -8.07
C ASP A 134 -19.36 12.82 -8.20
N ILE A 135 -18.75 13.33 -9.26
CA ILE A 135 -17.31 13.23 -9.53
C ILE A 135 -16.54 13.96 -8.43
N PHE A 136 -15.48 13.34 -7.95
CA PHE A 136 -14.52 14.01 -7.07
C PHE A 136 -13.58 14.85 -7.93
N THR A 137 -13.85 16.16 -7.93
CA THR A 137 -13.19 17.13 -8.81
C THR A 137 -11.72 17.36 -8.45
N SER A 138 -10.99 18.06 -9.34
CA SER A 138 -9.62 18.52 -9.04
C SER A 138 -9.53 19.36 -7.77
N ASP A 139 -10.53 20.21 -7.49
CA ASP A 139 -10.60 20.97 -6.23
C ASP A 139 -10.78 20.06 -5.02
N GLY A 140 -11.52 18.95 -5.18
CA GLY A 140 -11.63 17.90 -4.16
C GLY A 140 -10.28 17.25 -3.86
N ILE A 141 -9.48 16.98 -4.90
CA ILE A 141 -8.11 16.45 -4.75
C ILE A 141 -7.21 17.48 -4.03
N GLY A 142 -7.31 18.76 -4.37
CA GLY A 142 -6.61 19.82 -3.66
C GLY A 142 -6.96 19.86 -2.17
N ARG A 143 -8.26 19.79 -1.83
CA ARG A 143 -8.71 19.71 -0.44
C ARG A 143 -8.26 18.44 0.29
N ALA A 144 -8.22 17.30 -0.40
CA ALA A 144 -7.66 16.07 0.18
C ALA A 144 -6.18 16.27 0.50
N LYS A 145 -5.40 16.77 -0.46
CA LYS A 145 -3.99 17.10 -0.25
C LYS A 145 -3.78 18.03 0.94
N ASP A 146 -4.56 19.08 1.06
CA ASP A 146 -4.46 20.09 2.14
C ASP A 146 -4.94 19.55 3.50
N LEU A 147 -5.82 18.54 3.49
CA LEU A 147 -6.35 17.92 4.71
C LEU A 147 -5.25 17.30 5.58
N ILE A 148 -4.22 16.77 4.96
CA ILE A 148 -3.10 16.09 5.64
C ILE A 148 -1.73 16.67 5.28
N ASP A 149 -1.66 17.80 4.57
CA ASP A 149 -0.44 18.37 4.00
C ASP A 149 0.35 17.35 3.15
N ALA A 150 -0.36 16.61 2.27
CA ALA A 150 0.23 15.54 1.49
C ALA A 150 1.29 16.05 0.50
N ASP A 151 2.42 15.33 0.41
CA ASP A 151 3.49 15.57 -0.57
C ASP A 151 3.11 15.03 -1.96
N VAL A 152 2.47 13.86 -1.97
CA VAL A 152 1.95 13.19 -3.17
C VAL A 152 0.55 12.64 -2.90
N VAL A 153 -0.25 12.47 -3.96
CA VAL A 153 -1.59 11.87 -3.86
C VAL A 153 -1.58 10.51 -4.57
N ALA A 154 -1.93 9.47 -3.84
CA ALA A 154 -2.15 8.15 -4.40
C ALA A 154 -3.58 8.04 -4.97
N ILE A 155 -3.67 7.66 -6.23
CA ILE A 155 -4.94 7.23 -6.84
C ILE A 155 -5.00 5.72 -6.77
N HIS A 156 -5.91 5.18 -5.93
CA HIS A 156 -6.02 3.74 -5.77
C HIS A 156 -7.01 3.12 -6.77
N LEU A 157 -6.58 1.99 -7.33
CA LEU A 157 -7.37 1.17 -8.24
C LEU A 157 -7.98 0.01 -7.43
N ASN A 158 -9.26 0.07 -7.09
CA ASN A 158 -9.92 -0.92 -6.24
C ASN A 158 -11.14 -1.58 -6.91
N TYR A 159 -11.09 -1.78 -8.23
CA TYR A 159 -12.24 -2.29 -8.98
C TYR A 159 -12.68 -3.68 -8.56
N LEU A 160 -11.79 -4.54 -8.07
CA LEU A 160 -12.16 -5.84 -7.49
C LEU A 160 -13.07 -5.66 -6.28
N GLN A 161 -12.68 -4.81 -5.34
CA GLN A 161 -13.49 -4.47 -4.18
C GLN A 161 -14.83 -3.86 -4.60
N GLU A 162 -14.81 -2.87 -5.51
CA GLU A 162 -16.02 -2.19 -5.97
C GLU A 162 -16.98 -3.14 -6.70
N ALA A 163 -16.48 -4.19 -7.37
CA ALA A 163 -17.31 -5.18 -8.04
C ALA A 163 -18.06 -6.09 -7.06
N ILE A 164 -17.53 -6.32 -5.87
CA ILE A 164 -18.11 -7.24 -4.88
C ILE A 164 -18.97 -6.49 -3.88
N GLN A 165 -18.58 -5.28 -3.44
CA GLN A 165 -19.32 -4.54 -2.41
C GLN A 165 -20.71 -4.07 -2.94
N PRO A 166 -21.76 -4.08 -2.09
CA PRO A 166 -23.12 -3.73 -2.50
C PRO A 166 -23.26 -2.32 -3.09
N GLU A 167 -22.53 -1.38 -2.50
CA GLU A 167 -22.52 0.05 -2.84
C GLU A 167 -21.37 0.45 -3.79
N GLY A 168 -20.87 -0.51 -4.61
CA GLY A 168 -19.66 -0.34 -5.40
C GLY A 168 -19.81 0.61 -6.60
N ASP A 169 -18.74 1.37 -6.83
CA ASP A 169 -18.58 2.29 -7.96
C ASP A 169 -17.83 1.56 -9.10
N THR A 170 -18.58 0.89 -10.01
CA THR A 170 -18.03 -0.06 -11.00
C THR A 170 -17.74 0.54 -12.38
N ASN A 171 -18.08 1.80 -12.64
CA ASN A 171 -17.67 2.45 -13.87
C ASN A 171 -16.16 2.67 -13.86
N ALA A 172 -15.48 2.26 -14.94
CA ALA A 172 -14.03 2.34 -15.08
C ALA A 172 -13.58 3.15 -16.31
N LYS A 173 -14.47 3.30 -17.30
CA LYS A 173 -14.13 3.98 -18.55
C LYS A 173 -13.90 5.48 -18.32
N GLY A 174 -12.71 5.96 -18.71
CA GLY A 174 -12.31 7.36 -18.54
C GLY A 174 -11.33 7.58 -17.37
N CYS A 175 -11.10 6.60 -16.49
CA CYS A 175 -10.15 6.74 -15.38
C CYS A 175 -8.73 7.07 -15.84
N TYR A 176 -8.27 6.52 -16.97
CA TYR A 176 -6.96 6.82 -17.52
C TYR A 176 -6.80 8.32 -17.81
N ASP A 177 -7.76 8.90 -18.51
CA ASP A 177 -7.74 10.33 -18.86
C ASP A 177 -7.86 11.20 -17.60
N ALA A 178 -8.72 10.83 -16.66
CA ALA A 178 -8.86 11.55 -15.39
C ALA A 178 -7.55 11.54 -14.58
N ILE A 179 -6.84 10.41 -14.52
CA ILE A 179 -5.50 10.33 -13.87
C ILE A 179 -4.51 11.22 -14.60
N ARG A 180 -4.45 11.17 -15.94
CA ARG A 180 -3.55 12.01 -16.74
C ARG A 180 -3.80 13.50 -16.49
N ASP A 181 -5.06 13.92 -16.45
CA ASP A 181 -5.40 15.30 -16.25
C ASP A 181 -5.00 15.77 -14.83
N LEU A 182 -5.12 14.92 -13.81
CA LEU A 182 -4.65 15.20 -12.45
C LEU A 182 -3.14 15.34 -12.33
N THR A 183 -2.35 14.57 -13.09
CA THR A 183 -0.88 14.66 -13.03
C THR A 183 -0.32 15.99 -13.51
N SER A 184 -1.09 16.74 -14.29
CA SER A 184 -0.75 18.12 -14.70
C SER A 184 -0.89 19.13 -13.56
N LEU A 185 -1.67 18.81 -12.51
CA LEU A 185 -2.01 19.69 -11.39
C LEU A 185 -1.31 19.29 -10.08
N TYR A 186 -1.13 17.98 -9.87
CA TYR A 186 -0.65 17.44 -8.61
C TYR A 186 0.43 16.37 -8.81
N PRO A 187 1.34 16.16 -7.85
CA PRO A 187 2.22 15.01 -7.81
C PRO A 187 1.39 13.75 -7.49
N VAL A 188 1.12 12.92 -8.50
CA VAL A 188 0.28 11.73 -8.39
C VAL A 188 1.12 10.47 -8.47
N ILE A 189 0.83 9.49 -7.62
CA ILE A 189 1.19 8.08 -7.79
C ILE A 189 -0.07 7.25 -7.98
N VAL A 190 0.07 6.06 -8.55
CA VAL A 190 -1.04 5.12 -8.65
C VAL A 190 -0.74 3.91 -7.79
N LYS A 191 -1.75 3.40 -7.10
CA LYS A 191 -1.65 2.18 -6.30
C LYS A 191 -2.78 1.22 -6.60
N GLU A 192 -2.53 -0.07 -6.43
CA GLU A 192 -3.56 -1.09 -6.35
C GLU A 192 -3.91 -1.37 -4.87
N THR A 193 -4.85 -2.27 -4.61
CA THR A 193 -5.36 -2.56 -3.27
C THR A 193 -5.39 -4.05 -2.92
N GLY A 194 -4.71 -4.89 -3.69
CA GLY A 194 -4.59 -6.34 -3.46
C GLY A 194 -4.61 -7.18 -4.73
N GLY A 195 -4.89 -6.60 -5.89
CA GLY A 195 -4.93 -7.31 -7.17
C GLY A 195 -3.65 -7.19 -8.03
N GLY A 196 -2.74 -6.26 -7.68
CA GLY A 196 -1.50 -6.06 -8.41
C GLY A 196 -1.65 -5.31 -9.75
N ILE A 197 -0.51 -4.92 -10.32
CA ILE A 197 -0.43 -4.15 -11.56
C ILE A 197 0.38 -4.94 -12.59
N SER A 198 -0.21 -5.19 -13.76
CA SER A 198 0.45 -5.87 -14.87
C SER A 198 1.34 -4.93 -15.67
N ARG A 199 2.20 -5.51 -16.52
CA ARG A 199 3.12 -4.81 -17.43
C ARG A 199 2.38 -3.80 -18.33
N ASP A 200 1.28 -4.21 -18.93
CA ASP A 200 0.51 -3.37 -19.83
C ASP A 200 -0.13 -2.18 -19.09
N VAL A 201 -0.65 -2.42 -17.89
CA VAL A 201 -1.22 -1.35 -17.06
C VAL A 201 -0.13 -0.39 -16.61
N ALA A 202 1.03 -0.88 -16.14
CA ALA A 202 2.17 -0.05 -15.74
C ALA A 202 2.69 0.83 -16.90
N ALA A 203 2.83 0.24 -18.09
CA ALA A 203 3.24 0.96 -19.29
C ALA A 203 2.26 2.07 -19.68
N ARG A 204 0.95 1.80 -19.61
CA ARG A 204 -0.10 2.80 -19.82
C ARG A 204 -0.06 3.90 -18.77
N LEU A 205 0.03 3.54 -17.48
CA LEU A 205 0.08 4.49 -16.38
C LEU A 205 1.29 5.42 -16.46
N LYS A 206 2.45 4.92 -16.87
CA LYS A 206 3.62 5.78 -17.15
C LYS A 206 3.29 6.91 -18.14
N GLY A 207 2.49 6.62 -19.14
CA GLY A 207 2.04 7.60 -20.15
C GLY A 207 1.17 8.72 -19.59
N THR A 208 0.62 8.60 -18.38
CA THR A 208 -0.17 9.65 -17.73
C THR A 208 0.67 10.72 -17.04
N GLY A 209 1.97 10.48 -16.79
CA GLY A 209 2.84 11.41 -16.09
C GLY A 209 2.87 11.21 -14.56
N ILE A 210 2.40 10.08 -14.05
CA ILE A 210 2.52 9.72 -12.62
C ILE A 210 3.98 9.63 -12.18
N ARG A 211 4.22 9.82 -10.88
CA ARG A 211 5.56 9.83 -10.28
C ARG A 211 6.02 8.48 -9.75
N GLY A 212 5.12 7.51 -9.61
CA GLY A 212 5.45 6.18 -9.10
C GLY A 212 4.24 5.26 -9.06
N ILE A 213 4.50 3.99 -8.77
CA ILE A 213 3.50 2.94 -8.67
C ILE A 213 3.70 2.18 -7.36
N ASP A 214 2.62 2.01 -6.60
CA ASP A 214 2.54 1.09 -5.47
C ASP A 214 1.78 -0.16 -5.95
N VAL A 215 2.49 -1.29 -6.05
CA VAL A 215 1.94 -2.46 -6.75
C VAL A 215 0.81 -3.15 -6.00
N ALA A 216 0.82 -3.15 -4.68
CA ALA A 216 -0.20 -3.73 -3.81
C ALA A 216 -0.83 -5.00 -4.40
N GLY A 217 0.02 -5.99 -4.69
CA GLY A 217 -0.38 -7.24 -5.32
C GLY A 217 -1.01 -8.22 -4.33
N MET A 218 -1.39 -9.39 -4.85
CA MET A 218 -1.92 -10.50 -4.08
C MET A 218 -0.86 -11.04 -3.10
N GLY A 219 -1.26 -11.32 -1.87
CA GLY A 219 -0.40 -11.83 -0.79
C GLY A 219 -0.61 -11.09 0.54
N GLY A 220 -1.21 -9.89 0.52
CA GLY A 220 -1.65 -9.16 1.70
C GLY A 220 -3.15 -9.30 1.96
N THR A 221 -3.79 -8.23 2.45
CA THR A 221 -5.24 -8.20 2.66
C THR A 221 -5.99 -8.32 1.34
N SER A 222 -6.84 -9.34 1.19
CA SER A 222 -7.81 -9.46 0.11
C SER A 222 -9.03 -8.61 0.43
N PHE A 223 -9.28 -7.57 -0.35
CA PHE A 223 -10.52 -6.80 -0.21
C PHE A 223 -11.75 -7.59 -0.70
N ALA A 224 -11.59 -8.59 -1.59
CA ALA A 224 -12.63 -9.57 -1.87
C ALA A 224 -12.99 -10.37 -0.61
N GLY A 225 -11.99 -10.78 0.19
CA GLY A 225 -12.20 -11.43 1.48
C GLY A 225 -12.85 -10.52 2.52
N VAL A 226 -12.49 -9.24 2.56
CA VAL A 226 -13.15 -8.26 3.45
C VAL A 226 -14.63 -8.11 3.08
N GLU A 227 -14.94 -7.94 1.80
CA GLU A 227 -16.33 -7.81 1.34
C GLU A 227 -17.11 -9.14 1.44
N LEU A 228 -16.44 -10.30 1.36
CA LEU A 228 -17.01 -11.61 1.68
C LEU A 228 -17.60 -11.63 3.11
N HIS A 229 -16.80 -11.25 4.11
CA HIS A 229 -17.28 -11.25 5.49
C HIS A 229 -18.41 -10.24 5.72
N ARG A 230 -18.40 -9.09 5.03
CA ARG A 230 -19.52 -8.14 5.05
C ARG A 230 -20.78 -8.74 4.42
N ALA A 231 -20.64 -9.44 3.29
CA ALA A 231 -21.77 -10.11 2.63
C ALA A 231 -22.39 -11.21 3.49
N ILE A 232 -21.56 -12.04 4.13
CA ILE A 232 -22.02 -13.06 5.10
C ILE A 232 -22.82 -12.40 6.24
N ALA A 233 -22.30 -11.34 6.82
CA ALA A 233 -22.97 -10.62 7.90
C ALA A 233 -24.30 -9.97 7.47
N ALA A 234 -24.43 -9.63 6.18
CA ALA A 234 -25.63 -9.06 5.59
C ALA A 234 -26.64 -10.12 5.09
N GLY A 235 -26.26 -11.41 5.03
CA GLY A 235 -27.04 -12.48 4.44
C GLY A 235 -27.20 -12.38 2.92
N ASP A 236 -26.21 -11.81 2.23
CA ASP A 236 -26.19 -11.68 0.76
C ASP A 236 -25.44 -12.86 0.13
N ASP A 237 -26.17 -13.91 -0.22
CA ASP A 237 -25.61 -15.15 -0.76
C ASP A 237 -24.85 -14.95 -2.09
N VAL A 238 -25.32 -14.01 -2.93
CA VAL A 238 -24.68 -13.75 -4.25
C VAL A 238 -23.30 -13.12 -4.03
N ARG A 239 -23.19 -12.09 -3.19
CA ARG A 239 -21.93 -11.44 -2.90
C ARG A 239 -21.00 -12.31 -2.06
N THR A 240 -21.55 -13.16 -1.21
CA THR A 240 -20.79 -14.21 -0.50
C THR A 240 -20.10 -15.12 -1.51
N GLY A 241 -20.83 -15.70 -2.47
CA GLY A 241 -20.23 -16.53 -3.51
C GLY A 241 -19.22 -15.78 -4.39
N MET A 242 -19.47 -14.51 -4.72
CA MET A 242 -18.48 -13.67 -5.42
C MET A 242 -17.21 -13.47 -4.58
N GLY A 243 -17.33 -13.13 -3.31
CA GLY A 243 -16.21 -12.93 -2.41
C GLY A 243 -15.35 -14.19 -2.26
N GLU A 244 -15.98 -15.37 -2.18
CA GLU A 244 -15.28 -16.68 -2.16
C GLU A 244 -14.54 -16.94 -3.47
N THR A 245 -15.19 -16.72 -4.62
CA THR A 245 -14.61 -16.97 -5.95
C THR A 245 -13.40 -16.06 -6.21
N PHE A 246 -13.45 -14.81 -5.79
CA PHE A 246 -12.42 -13.81 -6.05
C PHE A 246 -11.48 -13.57 -4.85
N PHE A 247 -11.52 -14.43 -3.83
CA PHE A 247 -10.72 -14.26 -2.61
C PHE A 247 -9.21 -14.14 -2.91
N ASP A 248 -8.69 -15.01 -3.77
CA ASP A 248 -7.30 -15.07 -4.19
C ASP A 248 -7.11 -14.55 -5.63
N TRP A 249 -7.94 -13.59 -6.05
CA TRP A 249 -7.82 -12.98 -7.36
C TRP A 249 -6.74 -11.91 -7.37
N GLY A 250 -5.77 -12.04 -8.29
CA GLY A 250 -4.75 -11.00 -8.50
C GLY A 250 -3.44 -11.56 -9.02
N ILE A 251 -2.49 -10.65 -9.21
CA ILE A 251 -1.10 -10.94 -9.54
C ILE A 251 -0.32 -10.95 -8.22
N PRO A 252 0.43 -12.03 -7.88
CA PRO A 252 1.27 -12.05 -6.69
C PRO A 252 2.18 -10.82 -6.57
N SER A 253 2.34 -10.28 -5.37
CA SER A 253 3.07 -9.02 -5.16
C SER A 253 4.48 -9.02 -5.75
N PRO A 254 5.34 -10.06 -5.58
CA PRO A 254 6.66 -10.10 -6.21
C PRO A 254 6.59 -10.14 -7.74
N VAL A 255 5.58 -10.81 -8.29
CA VAL A 255 5.35 -10.88 -9.75
C VAL A 255 4.89 -9.51 -10.27
N SER A 256 3.92 -8.89 -9.60
CA SER A 256 3.44 -7.55 -9.94
C SER A 256 4.58 -6.51 -9.90
N LEU A 257 5.51 -6.64 -8.94
CA LEU A 257 6.69 -5.78 -8.87
C LEU A 257 7.58 -5.91 -10.11
N VAL A 258 7.78 -7.13 -10.61
CA VAL A 258 8.55 -7.39 -11.85
C VAL A 258 7.80 -6.85 -13.07
N GLU A 259 6.52 -7.13 -13.17
CA GLU A 259 5.65 -6.68 -14.25
C GLU A 259 5.55 -5.14 -14.32
N ALA A 260 5.48 -4.47 -13.17
CA ALA A 260 5.33 -3.01 -13.10
C ALA A 260 6.63 -2.23 -13.45
N ARG A 261 7.74 -2.89 -13.77
CA ARG A 261 9.00 -2.23 -14.13
C ARG A 261 8.86 -1.43 -15.42
N CYS A 262 8.62 -0.15 -15.31
CA CYS A 262 8.49 0.76 -16.44
C CYS A 262 9.43 1.98 -16.35
N GLY A 263 10.39 1.97 -15.41
CA GLY A 263 11.35 3.06 -15.18
C GLY A 263 10.81 4.17 -14.25
N LEU A 264 9.69 3.94 -13.57
CA LEU A 264 9.20 4.77 -12.47
C LEU A 264 9.61 4.15 -11.12
N PRO A 265 9.71 4.95 -10.05
CA PRO A 265 9.81 4.43 -8.68
C PRO A 265 8.67 3.46 -8.38
N LEU A 266 9.01 2.29 -7.80
CA LEU A 266 8.07 1.27 -7.42
C LEU A 266 8.05 1.11 -5.90
N ILE A 267 6.87 0.96 -5.32
CA ILE A 267 6.67 0.58 -3.93
C ILE A 267 6.21 -0.87 -3.91
N ALA A 268 7.01 -1.74 -3.28
CA ALA A 268 6.65 -3.14 -3.07
C ALA A 268 5.71 -3.25 -1.87
N SER A 269 4.43 -3.45 -2.11
CA SER A 269 3.45 -3.68 -1.06
C SER A 269 2.53 -4.88 -1.38
N GLY A 270 1.69 -5.27 -0.43
CA GLY A 270 0.90 -6.49 -0.51
C GLY A 270 1.66 -7.69 0.05
N GLY A 271 1.43 -7.98 1.34
CA GLY A 271 2.02 -9.14 2.03
C GLY A 271 3.44 -8.95 2.56
N ILE A 272 3.98 -7.74 2.62
CA ILE A 272 5.23 -7.43 3.33
C ILE A 272 4.97 -7.52 4.83
N LEU A 273 5.70 -8.39 5.54
CA LEU A 273 5.50 -8.68 6.96
C LEU A 273 6.73 -8.41 7.83
N ASP A 274 7.93 -8.43 7.24
CA ASP A 274 9.22 -8.36 7.94
C ASP A 274 10.29 -7.67 7.10
N GLY A 275 11.49 -7.50 7.68
CA GLY A 275 12.62 -6.83 7.03
C GLY A 275 13.27 -7.66 5.92
N ILE A 276 13.09 -8.99 5.92
CA ILE A 276 13.57 -9.85 4.83
C ILE A 276 12.73 -9.61 3.58
N HIS A 277 11.40 -9.51 3.73
CA HIS A 277 10.51 -9.17 2.62
C HIS A 277 10.82 -7.77 2.07
N VAL A 278 11.13 -6.79 2.93
CA VAL A 278 11.61 -5.46 2.49
C VAL A 278 12.88 -5.60 1.64
N ALA A 279 13.88 -6.33 2.14
CA ALA A 279 15.14 -6.55 1.43
C ALA A 279 14.94 -7.27 0.08
N CYS A 280 14.07 -8.28 0.04
CA CYS A 280 13.68 -8.97 -1.20
C CYS A 280 13.02 -8.02 -2.20
N GLY A 281 12.09 -7.19 -1.75
CA GLY A 281 11.44 -6.18 -2.59
C GLY A 281 12.44 -5.20 -3.21
N ILE A 282 13.39 -4.70 -2.43
CA ILE A 282 14.48 -3.82 -2.91
C ILE A 282 15.38 -4.54 -3.91
N ALA A 283 15.82 -5.78 -3.61
CA ALA A 283 16.63 -6.58 -4.52
C ALA A 283 15.91 -6.89 -5.84
N MET A 284 14.58 -7.02 -5.80
CA MET A 284 13.72 -7.18 -6.98
C MET A 284 13.42 -5.86 -7.70
N GLY A 285 13.96 -4.73 -7.27
CA GLY A 285 13.90 -3.45 -7.98
C GLY A 285 12.87 -2.44 -7.46
N ALA A 286 12.31 -2.64 -6.28
CA ALA A 286 11.53 -1.60 -5.60
C ALA A 286 12.43 -0.46 -5.12
N SER A 287 11.89 0.75 -5.12
CA SER A 287 12.52 1.92 -4.51
C SER A 287 12.23 1.98 -3.00
N CYS A 288 11.12 1.38 -2.58
CA CYS A 288 10.66 1.35 -1.20
C CYS A 288 9.70 0.17 -1.01
N ALA A 289 9.52 -0.28 0.22
CA ALA A 289 8.46 -1.24 0.58
C ALA A 289 7.30 -0.55 1.29
N GLY A 290 6.13 -1.20 1.30
CA GLY A 290 4.94 -0.70 1.96
C GLY A 290 4.28 -1.77 2.83
N VAL A 291 3.96 -1.42 4.08
CA VAL A 291 3.23 -2.26 5.03
C VAL A 291 1.89 -1.65 5.39
N ALA A 292 0.90 -2.48 5.66
CA ALA A 292 -0.41 -2.04 6.17
C ALA A 292 -0.87 -2.96 7.30
N ASN A 293 -1.37 -4.15 6.97
CA ASN A 293 -1.91 -5.09 7.98
C ASN A 293 -0.85 -5.55 8.98
N ALA A 294 0.43 -5.56 8.61
CA ALA A 294 1.54 -5.93 9.48
C ALA A 294 1.69 -5.05 10.73
N VAL A 295 1.09 -3.84 10.72
CA VAL A 295 1.12 -2.90 11.85
C VAL A 295 -0.29 -2.49 12.33
N LEU A 296 -1.35 -3.05 11.73
CA LEU A 296 -2.73 -2.62 12.01
C LEU A 296 -3.13 -2.91 13.47
N ARG A 297 -2.78 -4.08 13.99
CA ARG A 297 -3.09 -4.46 15.37
C ARG A 297 -2.40 -3.52 16.35
N GLU A 298 -1.11 -3.31 16.19
CA GLU A 298 -0.29 -2.41 17.00
C GLU A 298 -0.83 -0.97 16.94
N ALA A 299 -1.28 -0.53 15.76
CA ALA A 299 -1.85 0.81 15.58
C ALA A 299 -3.17 1.02 16.34
N THR A 300 -3.91 -0.04 16.65
CA THR A 300 -5.09 0.06 17.55
C THR A 300 -4.70 0.18 19.03
N GLU A 301 -3.49 -0.24 19.39
CA GLU A 301 -2.98 -0.25 20.76
C GLU A 301 -2.31 1.09 21.12
N SER A 302 -1.13 1.36 20.52
CA SER A 302 -0.35 2.57 20.81
C SER A 302 0.67 2.88 19.73
N ALA A 303 1.20 4.10 19.73
CA ALA A 303 2.31 4.52 18.89
C ALA A 303 3.59 3.73 19.21
N GLU A 304 3.85 3.44 20.48
CA GLU A 304 5.01 2.66 20.90
C GLU A 304 4.97 1.22 20.34
N ALA A 305 3.80 0.56 20.37
CA ALA A 305 3.64 -0.77 19.78
C ALA A 305 3.92 -0.77 18.26
N VAL A 306 3.44 0.26 17.53
CA VAL A 306 3.76 0.45 16.11
C VAL A 306 5.25 0.64 15.90
N LYS A 307 5.88 1.49 16.71
CA LYS A 307 7.32 1.80 16.65
C LYS A 307 8.18 0.55 16.93
N GLU A 308 7.83 -0.24 17.94
CA GLU A 308 8.50 -1.51 18.24
C GLU A 308 8.46 -2.46 17.02
N LYS A 309 7.28 -2.63 16.41
CA LYS A 309 7.11 -3.48 15.22
C LYS A 309 7.92 -2.97 14.03
N LEU A 310 7.87 -1.67 13.74
CA LEU A 310 8.61 -1.06 12.63
C LEU A 310 10.13 -1.07 12.89
N THR A 311 10.56 -0.92 14.14
CA THR A 311 11.97 -1.06 14.53
C THR A 311 12.47 -2.49 14.28
N LEU A 312 11.68 -3.51 14.62
CA LEU A 312 12.03 -4.90 14.31
C LEU A 312 12.24 -5.09 12.79
N ILE A 313 11.31 -4.60 11.96
CA ILE A 313 11.45 -4.66 10.49
C ILE A 313 12.74 -3.98 10.01
N ARG A 314 13.10 -2.83 10.58
CA ARG A 314 14.36 -2.13 10.27
C ARG A 314 15.59 -2.96 10.62
N GLU A 315 15.62 -3.55 11.80
CA GLU A 315 16.78 -4.34 12.25
C GLU A 315 16.90 -5.66 11.44
N GLU A 316 15.80 -6.28 11.06
CA GLU A 316 15.78 -7.42 10.14
C GLU A 316 16.31 -7.04 8.74
N LEU A 317 15.94 -5.86 8.22
CA LEU A 317 16.50 -5.32 6.97
C LEU A 317 18.01 -5.11 7.08
N ARG A 318 18.49 -4.48 8.18
CA ARG A 318 19.92 -4.27 8.42
C ARG A 318 20.69 -5.60 8.49
N ALA A 319 20.11 -6.61 9.17
CA ALA A 319 20.68 -7.95 9.21
C ALA A 319 20.75 -8.58 7.82
N ALA A 320 19.70 -8.46 7.00
CA ALA A 320 19.69 -8.96 5.62
C ALA A 320 20.76 -8.26 4.76
N MET A 321 20.96 -6.96 4.93
CA MET A 321 22.00 -6.20 4.25
C MET A 321 23.40 -6.67 4.65
N LEU A 322 23.66 -6.86 5.95
CA LEU A 322 24.90 -7.43 6.44
C LEU A 322 25.17 -8.80 5.83
N LEU A 323 24.17 -9.70 5.88
CA LEU A 323 24.29 -11.09 5.41
C LEU A 323 24.35 -11.24 3.88
N THR A 324 24.13 -10.14 3.15
CA THR A 324 24.31 -10.05 1.69
C THR A 324 25.53 -9.22 1.28
N GLY A 325 26.25 -8.64 2.26
CA GLY A 325 27.42 -7.80 2.02
C GLY A 325 27.09 -6.44 1.41
N CYS A 326 25.93 -5.88 1.77
CA CYS A 326 25.44 -4.60 1.24
C CYS A 326 25.52 -3.52 2.32
N SER A 327 26.35 -2.49 2.12
CA SER A 327 26.48 -1.36 3.05
C SER A 327 25.43 -0.26 2.81
N ASP A 328 24.75 -0.27 1.66
CA ASP A 328 23.71 0.70 1.31
C ASP A 328 22.57 0.08 0.48
N ILE A 329 21.45 0.81 0.35
CA ILE A 329 20.27 0.36 -0.41
C ILE A 329 20.56 0.22 -1.91
N LYS A 330 21.49 0.98 -2.47
CA LYS A 330 21.89 0.87 -3.86
C LYS A 330 22.64 -0.44 -4.14
N GLN A 331 23.42 -0.93 -3.17
CA GLN A 331 24.05 -2.26 -3.26
C GLN A 331 23.01 -3.34 -3.08
N LEU A 332 22.09 -3.20 -2.08
CA LEU A 332 21.00 -4.15 -1.88
C LEU A 332 20.11 -4.30 -3.13
N SER A 333 19.84 -3.22 -3.86
CA SER A 333 19.08 -3.29 -5.13
C SER A 333 19.76 -4.10 -6.24
N LYS A 334 21.02 -4.51 -6.04
CA LYS A 334 21.81 -5.36 -6.95
C LYS A 334 22.15 -6.71 -6.31
N ALA A 335 21.69 -6.95 -5.09
CA ALA A 335 21.94 -8.19 -4.40
C ALA A 335 21.36 -9.38 -5.18
N ARG A 336 22.07 -10.50 -5.15
CA ARG A 336 21.60 -11.72 -5.81
C ARG A 336 20.47 -12.34 -5.05
N TYR A 337 19.44 -12.75 -5.77
CA TYR A 337 18.30 -13.50 -5.22
C TYR A 337 17.92 -14.65 -6.16
N VAL A 338 17.15 -15.58 -5.65
CA VAL A 338 16.48 -16.63 -6.42
C VAL A 338 14.99 -16.56 -6.15
N VAL A 339 14.20 -16.94 -7.16
CA VAL A 339 12.74 -17.06 -7.02
C VAL A 339 12.38 -18.53 -7.11
N LEU A 340 11.60 -18.99 -6.15
CA LEU A 340 11.16 -20.37 -5.97
C LEU A 340 9.64 -20.47 -6.07
N GLY A 341 9.09 -21.65 -5.81
CA GLY A 341 7.67 -21.90 -5.57
C GLY A 341 6.73 -21.39 -6.65
N GLU A 342 5.55 -20.95 -6.23
CA GLU A 342 4.49 -20.45 -7.12
C GLU A 342 4.88 -19.12 -7.78
N THR A 343 5.61 -18.27 -7.10
CA THR A 343 6.09 -16.99 -7.66
C THR A 343 6.94 -17.22 -8.91
N ARG A 344 7.80 -18.23 -8.90
CA ARG A 344 8.59 -18.60 -10.08
C ARG A 344 7.71 -19.08 -11.24
N GLN A 345 6.73 -19.93 -10.96
CA GLN A 345 5.81 -20.46 -11.98
C GLN A 345 5.01 -19.32 -12.65
N TRP A 346 4.59 -18.33 -11.87
CA TRP A 346 3.93 -17.13 -12.38
C TRP A 346 4.84 -16.34 -13.34
N LEU A 347 6.09 -16.10 -12.94
CA LEU A 347 7.05 -15.35 -13.76
C LEU A 347 7.34 -16.08 -15.09
N GLU A 348 7.56 -17.41 -15.03
CA GLU A 348 7.80 -18.24 -16.23
C GLU A 348 6.55 -18.28 -17.15
N GLY A 349 5.35 -18.22 -16.58
CA GLY A 349 4.09 -18.24 -17.35
C GLY A 349 3.74 -16.90 -18.04
N LEU A 350 4.40 -15.80 -17.64
CA LEU A 350 4.19 -14.45 -18.20
C LEU A 350 5.27 -14.08 -19.25
N GLU A 351 6.35 -14.88 -19.39
CA GLU A 351 7.37 -14.72 -20.45
C GLU A 351 6.84 -15.21 -21.79
#